data_6686cae8cd13e8843b7a7a9aa6ed7989
#
_entry.id   6686cae8cd13e8843b7a7a9aa6ed7989
#
_cell.length_a   1.000
_cell.length_b   1.000
_cell.length_c   1.000
_cell.angle_alpha   90.00
_cell.angle_beta   90.00
_cell.angle_gamma   90.00
#
_symmetry.space_group_name_H-M   'P 1'
#
loop_
_entity.id
_entity.type
_entity.pdbx_description
1 polymer ?
#
loop_
_entity_poly.entity_id
_entity_poly.type
_entity_poly.pdbx_seq_one_letter_code
_entity_poly.pdbx_strand_id
1 'polypeptide(L)'
;MNSITDFLTSSGGYARMKELRAAGFQTRDIADLVAQAQIERVKPGLYRLAVHDASAENAGLADVCRALPDGVICLLSALDYHGLTTFNPSEVYVAIPHEAKPPRLFYPPIKPFYFRERFFTPAIEHIKTSAGEIRVYGREKTICDMFRYRQKLGEDLALEALKTYLKLKDSSTVRLLEYASICQARTVMIPYLKALVA
;
A
#
# COMPACT_ATOMS: atom_id res chain seq x y z
N MET A 1 -7.25 -35.79 -4.82
CA MET A 1 -6.13 -35.02 -4.20
C MET A 1 -6.31 -33.61 -4.65
N ASN A 2 -6.46 -32.65 -3.73
CA ASN A 2 -6.51 -31.25 -4.12
C ASN A 2 -5.15 -30.85 -4.69
N SER A 3 -5.12 -30.22 -5.85
CA SER A 3 -3.88 -29.72 -6.44
C SER A 3 -3.36 -28.50 -5.62
N ILE A 4 -2.09 -28.12 -5.79
CA ILE A 4 -1.54 -26.89 -5.20
C ILE A 4 -2.34 -25.68 -5.69
N THR A 5 -2.78 -25.67 -6.94
CA THR A 5 -3.61 -24.61 -7.52
C THR A 5 -4.99 -24.53 -6.88
N ASP A 6 -5.63 -25.67 -6.57
CA ASP A 6 -6.91 -25.70 -5.85
C ASP A 6 -6.75 -25.17 -4.42
N PHE A 7 -5.66 -25.56 -3.75
CA PHE A 7 -5.34 -25.04 -2.42
C PHE A 7 -5.14 -23.54 -2.42
N LEU A 8 -4.38 -23.01 -3.37
CA LEU A 8 -4.19 -21.57 -3.55
C LEU A 8 -5.51 -20.86 -3.83
N THR A 9 -6.35 -21.42 -4.73
CA THR A 9 -7.68 -20.85 -5.05
C THR A 9 -8.54 -20.74 -3.80
N SER A 10 -8.63 -21.80 -2.99
CA SER A 10 -9.40 -21.81 -1.75
C SER A 10 -8.82 -20.88 -0.66
N SER A 11 -7.53 -20.57 -0.76
CA SER A 11 -6.81 -19.65 0.15
C SER A 11 -6.76 -18.20 -0.37
N GLY A 12 -7.63 -17.83 -1.32
CA GLY A 12 -7.69 -16.48 -1.88
C GLY A 12 -6.53 -16.16 -2.82
N GLY A 13 -6.04 -17.16 -3.55
CA GLY A 13 -5.00 -17.02 -4.58
C GLY A 13 -3.56 -17.03 -4.06
N TYR A 14 -3.35 -17.14 -2.74
CA TYR A 14 -2.01 -17.07 -2.13
C TYR A 14 -1.81 -18.19 -1.11
N ALA A 15 -0.54 -18.60 -0.93
CA ALA A 15 -0.14 -19.46 0.17
C ALA A 15 1.32 -19.24 0.58
N ARG A 16 1.61 -19.41 1.85
CA ARG A 16 2.98 -19.46 2.36
C ARG A 16 3.56 -20.86 2.19
N MET A 17 4.87 -20.96 1.99
CA MET A 17 5.56 -22.25 1.92
C MET A 17 5.20 -23.17 3.10
N LYS A 18 5.10 -22.61 4.33
CA LYS A 18 4.74 -23.37 5.52
C LYS A 18 3.32 -23.97 5.44
N GLU A 19 2.37 -23.25 4.83
CA GLU A 19 0.98 -23.67 4.67
C GLU A 19 0.88 -24.77 3.61
N LEU A 20 1.58 -24.60 2.49
CA LEU A 20 1.68 -25.62 1.45
C LEU A 20 2.28 -26.92 1.99
N ARG A 21 3.37 -26.82 2.76
CA ARG A 21 3.98 -28.00 3.38
C ARG A 21 3.10 -28.64 4.43
N ALA A 22 2.37 -27.87 5.23
CA ALA A 22 1.41 -28.39 6.20
C ALA A 22 0.23 -29.11 5.51
N ALA A 23 -0.13 -28.68 4.28
CA ALA A 23 -1.12 -29.35 3.44
C ALA A 23 -0.56 -30.59 2.71
N GLY A 24 0.72 -30.95 2.92
CA GLY A 24 1.34 -32.16 2.38
C GLY A 24 2.05 -31.99 1.03
N PHE A 25 2.11 -30.78 0.47
CA PHE A 25 2.77 -30.55 -0.82
C PHE A 25 4.30 -30.52 -0.69
N GLN A 26 4.98 -31.15 -1.67
CA GLN A 26 6.44 -31.20 -1.69
C GLN A 26 7.04 -29.90 -2.26
N THR A 27 8.22 -29.51 -1.76
CA THR A 27 8.93 -28.32 -2.27
C THR A 27 9.24 -28.42 -3.76
N ARG A 28 9.48 -29.64 -4.25
CA ARG A 28 9.76 -29.91 -5.68
C ARG A 28 8.53 -29.57 -6.53
N ASP A 29 7.34 -30.00 -6.15
CA ASP A 29 6.10 -29.76 -6.91
C ASP A 29 5.80 -28.25 -6.97
N ILE A 30 6.09 -27.53 -5.90
CA ILE A 30 5.96 -26.06 -5.86
C ILE A 30 6.95 -25.40 -6.83
N ALA A 31 8.20 -25.89 -6.87
CA ALA A 31 9.22 -25.36 -7.80
C ALA A 31 8.86 -25.64 -9.25
N ASP A 32 8.31 -26.83 -9.54
CA ASP A 32 7.88 -27.21 -10.89
C ASP A 32 6.73 -26.32 -11.37
N LEU A 33 5.76 -26.01 -10.52
CA LEU A 33 4.66 -25.10 -10.87
C LEU A 33 5.13 -23.65 -11.08
N VAL A 34 6.15 -23.19 -10.34
CA VAL A 34 6.80 -21.89 -10.59
C VAL A 34 7.50 -21.90 -11.96
N ALA A 35 8.24 -22.97 -12.29
CA ALA A 35 8.92 -23.10 -13.58
C ALA A 35 7.92 -23.15 -14.75
N GLN A 36 6.74 -23.74 -14.54
CA GLN A 36 5.63 -23.80 -15.52
C GLN A 36 4.81 -22.50 -15.56
N ALA A 37 5.17 -21.46 -14.79
CA ALA A 37 4.43 -20.21 -14.67
C ALA A 37 2.95 -20.39 -14.26
N GLN A 38 2.59 -21.48 -13.56
CA GLN A 38 1.25 -21.67 -13.01
C GLN A 38 1.06 -20.95 -11.66
N ILE A 39 2.15 -20.81 -10.94
CA ILE A 39 2.22 -19.99 -9.72
C ILE A 39 3.43 -19.07 -9.77
N GLU A 40 3.36 -17.95 -9.08
CA GLU A 40 4.44 -16.97 -9.00
C GLU A 40 4.96 -16.83 -7.56
N ARG A 41 6.25 -16.59 -7.44
CA ARG A 41 6.87 -16.31 -6.16
C ARG A 41 6.90 -14.81 -5.91
N VAL A 42 5.99 -14.32 -5.06
CA VAL A 42 5.88 -12.90 -4.69
C VAL A 42 7.08 -12.43 -3.85
N LYS A 43 7.48 -13.25 -2.87
CA LYS A 43 8.68 -13.08 -2.05
C LYS A 43 9.17 -14.44 -1.54
N PRO A 44 10.35 -14.54 -0.88
CA PRO A 44 10.77 -15.79 -0.27
C PRO A 44 9.70 -16.37 0.64
N GLY A 45 9.21 -17.57 0.29
CA GLY A 45 8.20 -18.31 1.03
C GLY A 45 6.75 -17.84 0.89
N LEU A 46 6.43 -16.95 -0.07
CA LEU A 46 5.05 -16.57 -0.42
C LEU A 46 4.84 -16.77 -1.93
N TYR A 47 3.79 -17.49 -2.27
CA TYR A 47 3.39 -17.83 -3.65
C TYR A 47 1.99 -17.36 -3.93
N ARG A 48 1.70 -17.06 -5.21
CA ARG A 48 0.35 -16.74 -5.71
C ARG A 48 0.06 -17.53 -6.99
N LEU A 49 -1.21 -17.66 -7.34
CA LEU A 49 -1.62 -18.14 -8.66
C LEU A 49 -1.18 -17.14 -9.74
N ALA A 50 -0.63 -17.64 -10.87
CA ALA A 50 -0.26 -16.79 -11.99
C ALA A 50 -1.49 -16.16 -12.68
N VAL A 51 -2.62 -16.85 -12.66
CA VAL A 51 -3.93 -16.38 -13.17
C VAL A 51 -4.70 -15.58 -12.10
N HIS A 52 -4.02 -15.15 -11.04
CA HIS A 52 -4.63 -14.16 -10.13
C HIS A 52 -4.91 -12.90 -10.94
N ASP A 53 -6.16 -12.44 -10.90
CA ASP A 53 -6.60 -11.32 -11.74
C ASP A 53 -5.78 -10.05 -11.43
N ALA A 54 -4.63 -9.94 -12.09
CA ALA A 54 -3.76 -8.78 -11.98
C ALA A 54 -4.42 -7.52 -12.58
N SER A 55 -5.53 -7.70 -13.33
CA SER A 55 -6.37 -6.61 -13.83
C SER A 55 -7.38 -6.13 -12.79
N ALA A 56 -7.57 -6.87 -11.67
CA ALA A 56 -8.43 -6.41 -10.60
C ALA A 56 -7.90 -5.09 -10.03
N GLU A 57 -8.79 -4.14 -9.88
CA GLU A 57 -8.48 -2.85 -9.28
C GLU A 57 -7.77 -3.05 -7.93
N ASN A 58 -6.64 -2.37 -7.75
CA ASN A 58 -5.80 -2.46 -6.54
C ASN A 58 -5.10 -3.81 -6.27
N ALA A 59 -5.03 -4.73 -7.23
CA ALA A 59 -4.37 -6.02 -7.04
C ALA A 59 -2.91 -5.87 -6.53
N GLY A 60 -2.14 -4.97 -7.14
CA GLY A 60 -0.76 -4.70 -6.71
C GLY A 60 -0.65 -4.19 -5.27
N LEU A 61 -1.60 -3.38 -4.80
CA LEU A 61 -1.63 -2.89 -3.41
C LEU A 61 -1.96 -4.02 -2.44
N ALA A 62 -2.92 -4.89 -2.79
CA ALA A 62 -3.27 -6.06 -1.99
C ALA A 62 -2.09 -7.04 -1.89
N ASP A 63 -1.34 -7.24 -2.98
CA ASP A 63 -0.11 -8.05 -3.02
C ASP A 63 0.94 -7.54 -2.04
N VAL A 64 1.19 -6.23 -2.05
CA VAL A 64 2.12 -5.59 -1.11
C VAL A 64 1.66 -5.78 0.33
N CYS A 65 0.37 -5.51 0.63
CA CYS A 65 -0.16 -5.65 1.98
C CYS A 65 -0.11 -7.10 2.49
N ARG A 66 -0.31 -8.07 1.62
CA ARG A 66 -0.18 -9.50 1.96
C ARG A 66 1.27 -9.90 2.17
N ALA A 67 2.17 -9.40 1.32
CA ALA A 67 3.59 -9.67 1.42
C ALA A 67 4.21 -9.00 2.66
N LEU A 68 3.75 -7.82 3.02
CA LEU A 68 4.25 -6.99 4.12
C LEU A 68 3.12 -6.74 5.15
N PRO A 69 2.87 -7.69 6.09
CA PRO A 69 1.78 -7.58 7.06
C PRO A 69 1.84 -6.31 7.92
N ASP A 70 3.04 -5.79 8.18
CA ASP A 70 3.25 -4.56 8.94
C ASP A 70 3.38 -3.32 8.04
N GLY A 71 3.23 -3.47 6.71
CA GLY A 71 3.32 -2.37 5.77
C GLY A 71 1.97 -1.67 5.59
N VAL A 72 2.01 -0.35 5.35
CA VAL A 72 0.83 0.48 5.07
C VAL A 72 1.08 1.27 3.79
N ILE A 73 0.16 1.20 2.84
CA ILE A 73 0.23 1.99 1.60
C ILE A 73 0.21 3.49 1.97
N CYS A 74 1.15 4.25 1.42
CA CYS A 74 1.38 5.63 1.83
C CYS A 74 1.74 6.54 0.64
N LEU A 75 1.83 7.84 0.92
CA LEU A 75 2.35 8.86 0.00
C LEU A 75 1.71 8.76 -1.38
N LEU A 76 2.50 8.70 -2.46
CA LEU A 76 1.98 8.74 -3.83
C LEU A 76 1.02 7.59 -4.15
N SER A 77 1.29 6.37 -3.66
CA SER A 77 0.37 5.25 -3.87
C SER A 77 -0.95 5.38 -3.09
N ALA A 78 -0.92 6.03 -1.92
CA ALA A 78 -2.15 6.33 -1.19
C ALA A 78 -2.91 7.51 -1.84
N LEU A 79 -2.21 8.50 -2.41
CA LEU A 79 -2.86 9.56 -3.18
C LEU A 79 -3.58 9.01 -4.41
N ASP A 80 -2.91 8.14 -5.17
CA ASP A 80 -3.47 7.47 -6.33
C ASP A 80 -4.70 6.64 -5.95
N TYR A 81 -4.57 5.79 -4.91
CA TYR A 81 -5.68 5.00 -4.36
C TYR A 81 -6.91 5.85 -3.99
N HIS A 82 -6.69 7.03 -3.42
CA HIS A 82 -7.77 7.95 -3.02
C HIS A 82 -8.25 8.88 -4.15
N GLY A 83 -7.69 8.79 -5.35
CA GLY A 83 -8.01 9.68 -6.47
C GLY A 83 -7.63 11.15 -6.20
N LEU A 84 -6.59 11.39 -5.41
CA LEU A 84 -6.12 12.74 -5.03
C LEU A 84 -5.00 13.27 -5.92
N THR A 85 -4.53 12.50 -6.88
CA THR A 85 -3.50 12.86 -7.85
C THR A 85 -3.79 12.24 -9.20
N THR A 86 -3.24 12.84 -10.25
CA THR A 86 -3.20 12.26 -11.60
C THR A 86 -1.91 11.49 -11.85
N PHE A 87 -0.96 11.52 -10.91
CA PHE A 87 0.30 10.82 -10.99
C PHE A 87 0.10 9.32 -10.71
N ASN A 88 0.51 8.47 -11.65
CA ASN A 88 0.49 7.02 -11.52
C ASN A 88 1.89 6.52 -11.13
N PRO A 89 2.12 6.07 -9.89
CA PRO A 89 3.43 5.64 -9.43
C PRO A 89 3.82 4.27 -10.01
N SER A 90 5.04 4.16 -10.55
CA SER A 90 5.59 2.89 -11.06
C SER A 90 6.02 1.91 -9.97
N GLU A 91 6.13 2.37 -8.73
CA GLU A 91 6.45 1.58 -7.53
C GLU A 91 5.38 1.80 -6.47
N VAL A 92 5.11 0.79 -5.66
CA VAL A 92 4.18 0.94 -4.53
C VAL A 92 4.90 1.58 -3.34
N TYR A 93 4.46 2.76 -2.95
CA TYR A 93 4.96 3.49 -1.79
C TYR A 93 4.37 2.86 -0.52
N VAL A 94 5.22 2.34 0.35
CA VAL A 94 4.82 1.63 1.56
C VAL A 94 5.54 2.17 2.79
N ALA A 95 4.77 2.56 3.80
CA ALA A 95 5.30 2.87 5.12
C ALA A 95 5.56 1.58 5.88
N ILE A 96 6.71 1.51 6.54
CA ILE A 96 7.10 0.41 7.43
C ILE A 96 7.61 1.00 8.75
N PRO A 97 7.48 0.28 9.88
CA PRO A 97 8.01 0.73 11.15
C PRO A 97 9.50 1.06 11.06
N HIS A 98 9.94 2.11 11.75
CA HIS A 98 11.31 2.63 11.65
C HIS A 98 12.38 1.58 11.96
N GLU A 99 12.10 0.70 12.92
CA GLU A 99 13.00 -0.38 13.37
C GLU A 99 12.89 -1.65 12.52
N ALA A 100 12.00 -1.69 11.54
CA ALA A 100 11.80 -2.88 10.71
C ALA A 100 12.95 -3.11 9.75
N LYS A 101 13.24 -4.39 9.48
CA LYS A 101 14.22 -4.76 8.45
C LYS A 101 13.72 -4.37 7.06
N PRO A 102 14.62 -4.00 6.13
CA PRO A 102 14.24 -3.71 4.76
C PRO A 102 13.44 -4.87 4.16
N PRO A 103 12.26 -4.58 3.59
CA PRO A 103 11.44 -5.62 2.99
C PRO A 103 12.08 -6.15 1.70
N ARG A 104 11.93 -7.47 1.47
CA ARG A 104 12.33 -8.12 0.22
C ARG A 104 11.08 -8.57 -0.50
N LEU A 105 10.76 -7.90 -1.58
CA LEU A 105 9.64 -8.22 -2.45
C LEU A 105 10.15 -8.27 -3.89
N PHE A 106 9.75 -9.30 -4.66
CA PHE A 106 10.16 -9.43 -6.05
C PHE A 106 9.22 -8.66 -6.98
N TYR A 107 7.93 -8.67 -6.65
CA TYR A 107 6.89 -7.98 -7.40
C TYR A 107 5.64 -7.80 -6.52
N PRO A 108 4.92 -6.66 -6.63
CA PRO A 108 5.28 -5.46 -7.41
C PRO A 108 6.48 -4.72 -6.80
N PRO A 109 7.16 -3.86 -7.58
CA PRO A 109 8.25 -3.05 -7.04
C PRO A 109 7.73 -2.11 -5.95
N ILE A 110 8.49 -1.98 -4.86
CA ILE A 110 8.10 -1.16 -3.72
C ILE A 110 9.13 -0.09 -3.41
N LYS A 111 8.65 1.04 -2.91
CA LYS A 111 9.47 2.12 -2.36
C LYS A 111 9.18 2.28 -0.87
N PRO A 112 10.01 1.69 0.02
CA PRO A 112 9.77 1.72 1.44
C PRO A 112 10.11 3.09 2.05
N PHE A 113 9.26 3.54 2.97
CA PHE A 113 9.44 4.72 3.82
C PHE A 113 9.38 4.31 5.29
N TYR A 114 10.40 4.66 6.04
CA TYR A 114 10.54 4.31 7.45
C TYR A 114 9.87 5.38 8.33
N PHE A 115 8.78 5.00 8.98
CA PHE A 115 8.02 5.90 9.84
C PHE A 115 8.26 5.54 11.31
N ARG A 116 8.57 6.56 12.13
CA ARG A 116 8.52 6.41 13.60
C ARG A 116 7.09 6.18 14.03
N GLU A 117 6.87 5.48 15.13
CA GLU A 117 5.57 5.02 15.62
C GLU A 117 4.51 6.14 15.62
N ARG A 118 4.84 7.32 16.15
CA ARG A 118 3.92 8.48 16.17
C ARG A 118 3.39 8.91 14.79
N PHE A 119 4.11 8.62 13.71
CA PHE A 119 3.72 8.91 12.33
C PHE A 119 3.20 7.67 11.61
N PHE A 120 3.50 6.48 12.14
CA PHE A 120 3.13 5.23 11.54
C PHE A 120 1.70 4.81 11.92
N THR A 121 1.36 4.89 13.20
CA THR A 121 0.11 4.36 13.75
C THR A 121 -1.16 5.11 13.34
N PRO A 122 -1.17 6.47 13.24
CA PRO A 122 -2.41 7.21 13.00
C PRO A 122 -3.01 6.97 11.61
N ALA A 123 -4.35 6.89 11.55
CA ALA A 123 -5.17 6.87 10.33
C ALA A 123 -4.88 5.69 9.37
N ILE A 124 -4.54 4.53 9.89
CA ILE A 124 -4.48 3.30 9.09
C ILE A 124 -5.93 2.84 8.85
N GLU A 125 -6.30 2.75 7.59
CA GLU A 125 -7.58 2.20 7.15
C GLU A 125 -7.37 0.77 6.62
N HIS A 126 -8.30 -0.12 6.97
CA HIS A 126 -8.34 -1.51 6.53
C HIS A 126 -9.49 -1.68 5.55
N ILE A 127 -9.17 -1.85 4.28
CA ILE A 127 -10.15 -1.91 3.19
C ILE A 127 -10.19 -3.32 2.61
N LYS A 128 -11.35 -3.93 2.59
CA LYS A 128 -11.57 -5.22 1.91
C LYS A 128 -11.89 -4.94 0.43
N THR A 129 -11.10 -5.50 -0.46
CA THR A 129 -11.30 -5.44 -1.91
C THR A 129 -11.46 -6.84 -2.49
N SER A 130 -11.87 -6.95 -3.75
CA SER A 130 -11.91 -8.23 -4.47
C SER A 130 -10.53 -8.90 -4.57
N ALA A 131 -9.46 -8.10 -4.61
CA ALA A 131 -8.08 -8.59 -4.66
C ALA A 131 -7.50 -8.98 -3.29
N GLY A 132 -8.16 -8.59 -2.19
CA GLY A 132 -7.70 -8.84 -0.83
C GLY A 132 -7.82 -7.61 0.08
N GLU A 133 -7.28 -7.72 1.29
CA GLU A 133 -7.26 -6.60 2.25
C GLU A 133 -6.10 -5.66 1.94
N ILE A 134 -6.41 -4.37 1.88
CA ILE A 134 -5.45 -3.27 1.73
C ILE A 134 -5.38 -2.50 3.04
N ARG A 135 -4.17 -2.18 3.49
CA ARG A 135 -3.91 -1.22 4.56
C ARG A 135 -3.35 0.03 3.93
N VAL A 136 -4.06 1.12 4.07
CA VAL A 136 -3.72 2.41 3.46
C VAL A 136 -3.93 3.54 4.46
N TYR A 137 -3.13 4.60 4.39
CA TYR A 137 -3.42 5.79 5.19
C TYR A 137 -4.62 6.55 4.65
N GLY A 138 -5.46 7.06 5.56
CA GLY A 138 -6.58 7.92 5.21
C GLY A 138 -6.14 9.20 4.50
N ARG A 139 -7.07 9.83 3.77
CA ARG A 139 -6.82 10.97 2.86
C ARG A 139 -6.09 12.12 3.53
N GLU A 140 -6.57 12.58 4.68
CA GLU A 140 -6.01 13.74 5.38
C GLU A 140 -4.57 13.47 5.84
N LYS A 141 -4.33 12.29 6.39
CA LYS A 141 -3.01 11.84 6.80
C LYS A 141 -2.05 11.77 5.61
N THR A 142 -2.52 11.22 4.49
CA THR A 142 -1.72 11.07 3.26
C THR A 142 -1.29 12.45 2.72
N ILE A 143 -2.20 13.42 2.67
CA ILE A 143 -1.88 14.79 2.27
C ILE A 143 -0.84 15.41 3.20
N CYS A 144 -1.02 15.27 4.50
CA CYS A 144 -0.08 15.81 5.50
C CYS A 144 1.31 15.19 5.36
N ASP A 145 1.40 13.88 5.10
CA ASP A 145 2.68 13.21 4.84
C ASP A 145 3.31 13.71 3.52
N MET A 146 2.53 13.96 2.48
CA MET A 146 3.05 14.55 1.24
C MET A 146 3.68 15.94 1.50
N PHE A 147 3.04 16.79 2.28
CA PHE A 147 3.64 18.09 2.67
C PHE A 147 4.91 17.90 3.52
N ARG A 148 4.97 16.91 4.37
CA ARG A 148 6.16 16.56 5.15
C ARG A 148 7.31 16.10 4.25
N TYR A 149 7.01 15.34 3.19
CA TYR A 149 7.99 14.81 2.25
C TYR A 149 8.11 15.62 0.95
N ARG A 150 7.50 16.82 0.86
CA ARG A 150 7.39 17.63 -0.35
C ARG A 150 8.71 17.92 -1.06
N GLN A 151 9.79 18.12 -0.29
CA GLN A 151 11.13 18.38 -0.87
C GLN A 151 11.70 17.13 -1.58
N LYS A 152 11.26 15.93 -1.20
CA LYS A 152 11.70 14.67 -1.78
C LYS A 152 10.79 14.17 -2.90
N LEU A 153 9.49 14.44 -2.79
CA LEU A 153 8.47 13.84 -3.66
C LEU A 153 7.81 14.85 -4.61
N GLY A 154 8.06 16.14 -4.44
CA GLY A 154 7.43 17.21 -5.18
C GLY A 154 6.38 17.97 -4.36
N GLU A 155 6.52 19.28 -4.31
CA GLU A 155 5.56 20.17 -3.67
C GLU A 155 4.30 20.35 -4.51
N ASP A 156 4.42 20.30 -5.81
CA ASP A 156 3.36 20.31 -6.80
C ASP A 156 2.34 19.18 -6.58
N LEU A 157 2.82 17.97 -6.34
CA LEU A 157 1.96 16.81 -6.04
C LEU A 157 1.24 16.96 -4.69
N ALA A 158 1.91 17.52 -3.67
CA ALA A 158 1.28 17.80 -2.39
C ALA A 158 0.17 18.87 -2.53
N LEU A 159 0.40 19.89 -3.36
CA LEU A 159 -0.58 20.95 -3.66
C LEU A 159 -1.73 20.44 -4.52
N GLU A 160 -1.47 19.60 -5.52
CA GLU A 160 -2.50 18.93 -6.32
C GLU A 160 -3.44 18.14 -5.41
N ALA A 161 -2.88 17.31 -4.54
CA ALA A 161 -3.65 16.49 -3.60
C ALA A 161 -4.51 17.35 -2.66
N LEU A 162 -3.95 18.44 -2.11
CA LEU A 162 -4.70 19.36 -1.26
C LEU A 162 -5.86 20.03 -2.01
N LYS A 163 -5.61 20.53 -3.22
CA LYS A 163 -6.64 21.17 -4.06
C LYS A 163 -7.75 20.18 -4.42
N THR A 164 -7.40 18.96 -4.77
CA THR A 164 -8.35 17.90 -5.12
C THR A 164 -9.20 17.52 -3.92
N TYR A 165 -8.56 17.34 -2.75
CA TYR A 165 -9.26 17.04 -1.50
C TYR A 165 -10.27 18.12 -1.11
N LEU A 166 -9.89 19.41 -1.18
CA LEU A 166 -10.77 20.52 -0.80
C LEU A 166 -12.03 20.63 -1.69
N LYS A 167 -12.03 20.04 -2.88
CA LYS A 167 -13.21 19.98 -3.77
C LYS A 167 -14.15 18.84 -3.41
N LEU A 168 -13.76 17.89 -2.57
CA LEU A 168 -14.61 16.78 -2.16
C LEU A 168 -15.72 17.28 -1.22
N LYS A 169 -16.92 16.75 -1.39
CA LYS A 169 -18.09 17.12 -0.56
C LYS A 169 -17.90 16.80 0.92
N ASP A 170 -17.13 15.77 1.22
CA ASP A 170 -16.83 15.27 2.57
C ASP A 170 -15.46 15.72 3.09
N SER A 171 -14.83 16.72 2.43
CA SER A 171 -13.60 17.33 2.90
C SER A 171 -13.78 18.00 4.25
N SER A 172 -12.77 17.89 5.13
CA SER A 172 -12.76 18.48 6.46
C SER A 172 -11.43 19.16 6.75
N THR A 173 -11.43 20.48 6.74
CA THR A 173 -10.25 21.28 7.11
C THR A 173 -9.87 21.08 8.57
N VAL A 174 -10.82 20.77 9.45
CA VAL A 174 -10.56 20.47 10.86
C VAL A 174 -9.73 19.20 10.98
N ARG A 175 -10.20 18.08 10.39
CA ARG A 175 -9.44 16.81 10.39
C ARG A 175 -8.08 16.97 9.72
N LEU A 176 -8.03 17.71 8.61
CA LEU A 176 -6.76 17.96 7.91
C LEU A 176 -5.75 18.68 8.82
N LEU A 177 -6.17 19.69 9.59
CA LEU A 177 -5.32 20.43 10.53
C LEU A 177 -4.91 19.60 11.76
N GLU A 178 -5.75 18.68 12.21
CA GLU A 178 -5.42 17.72 13.26
C GLU A 178 -4.28 16.80 12.79
N TYR A 179 -4.42 16.16 11.61
CA TYR A 179 -3.35 15.33 11.06
C TYR A 179 -2.11 16.12 10.66
N ALA A 180 -2.26 17.37 10.21
CA ALA A 180 -1.13 18.27 9.96
C ALA A 180 -0.29 18.51 11.21
N SER A 181 -0.93 18.57 12.38
CA SER A 181 -0.24 18.69 13.69
C SER A 181 0.50 17.39 14.02
N ILE A 182 -0.14 16.23 13.88
CA ILE A 182 0.47 14.91 14.09
C ILE A 182 1.68 14.71 13.18
N CYS A 183 1.52 15.01 11.88
CA CYS A 183 2.56 14.84 10.85
C CYS A 183 3.66 15.92 10.89
N GLN A 184 3.54 16.92 11.76
CA GLN A 184 4.44 18.08 11.81
C GLN A 184 4.49 18.87 10.49
N ALA A 185 3.39 18.92 9.77
CA ALA A 185 3.23 19.64 8.50
C ALA A 185 2.43 20.94 8.63
N ARG A 186 1.84 21.22 9.83
CA ARG A 186 0.88 22.30 10.03
C ARG A 186 1.41 23.68 9.63
N THR A 187 2.63 24.03 10.06
CA THR A 187 3.23 25.35 9.76
C THR A 187 3.40 25.54 8.26
N VAL A 188 3.76 24.48 7.55
CA VAL A 188 3.94 24.53 6.09
C VAL A 188 2.60 24.59 5.37
N MET A 189 1.58 23.88 5.84
CA MET A 189 0.28 23.76 5.16
C MET A 189 -0.61 24.99 5.32
N ILE A 190 -0.53 25.72 6.46
CA ILE A 190 -1.40 26.86 6.75
C ILE A 190 -1.39 27.93 5.64
N PRO A 191 -0.25 28.39 5.09
CA PRO A 191 -0.25 29.37 4.01
C PRO A 191 -1.03 28.92 2.77
N TYR A 192 -0.85 27.66 2.38
CA TYR A 192 -1.57 27.09 1.22
C TYR A 192 -3.06 26.95 1.48
N LEU A 193 -3.45 26.49 2.68
CA LEU A 193 -4.87 26.41 3.07
C LEU A 193 -5.53 27.77 3.03
N LYS A 194 -4.88 28.82 3.59
CA LYS A 194 -5.43 30.18 3.55
C LYS A 194 -5.61 30.67 2.12
N ALA A 195 -4.66 30.40 1.23
CA ALA A 195 -4.73 30.83 -0.17
C ALA A 195 -5.78 30.07 -0.99
N LEU A 196 -6.15 28.85 -0.59
CA LEU A 196 -7.10 28.01 -1.33
C LEU A 196 -8.54 28.08 -0.81
N VAL A 197 -8.74 28.56 0.43
CA VAL A 197 -10.06 28.65 1.08
C VAL A 197 -10.54 30.12 1.15
N ALA A 198 -9.65 31.08 0.87
CA ALA A 198 -10.01 32.49 0.73
C ALA A 198 -10.77 32.74 -0.59
#